data_c150a7f2c8c90c8fe14acf2e6cca0239
#
_entry.id   c150a7f2c8c90c8fe14acf2e6cca0239
#
_cell.length_a   1.000
_cell.length_b   1.000
_cell.length_c   1.000
_cell.angle_alpha   90.00
_cell.angle_beta   90.00
_cell.angle_gamma   90.00
#
_symmetry.space_group_name_H-M   'P 1'
#
loop_
_entity.id
_entity.type
_entity.pdbx_description
1 polymer ?
#
loop_
_entity_poly.entity_id
_entity_poly.type
_entity_poly.pdbx_seq_one_letter_code
_entity_poly.pdbx_strand_id
1 'polypeptide(L)'
;MLATLLALTPGPAAPPRGDAAAGVEIADVTITQSLIIRIPARKSHRYTPAGQPPPPPAYKDHKGPKCIDAATIGGAAITTPDSVDFILKGGKRVRAILEDQCPALDYYSGFYFRAPADGKLCADRDSIHTRSGGDCQIDKFRTLTPIDPPK
;
A
#
# COMPACT_ATOMS: atom_id res chain seq x y z
N MET A 1 -3.34 -52.34 79.86
CA MET A 1 -2.13 -51.85 79.14
C MET A 1 -2.52 -51.72 77.67
N LEU A 2 -2.86 -50.54 77.26
CA LEU A 2 -3.23 -50.25 75.88
C LEU A 2 -1.99 -49.68 75.16
N ALA A 3 -1.55 -50.36 74.13
CA ALA A 3 -0.50 -49.89 73.28
C ALA A 3 -1.08 -49.11 72.05
N THR A 4 -0.81 -47.82 71.98
CA THR A 4 -1.26 -46.95 70.88
C THR A 4 -0.26 -47.03 69.77
N LEU A 5 -0.66 -47.62 68.61
CA LEU A 5 0.13 -47.55 67.35
C LEU A 5 -0.07 -46.20 66.72
N LEU A 6 1.00 -45.40 66.59
CA LEU A 6 1.06 -44.21 65.71
C LEU A 6 1.24 -44.70 64.28
N ALA A 7 0.24 -44.43 63.46
CA ALA A 7 0.35 -44.57 62.00
C ALA A 7 1.07 -43.35 61.36
N LEU A 8 2.24 -43.54 60.77
CA LEU A 8 2.91 -42.55 59.92
C LEU A 8 2.18 -42.48 58.58
N THR A 9 1.58 -41.32 58.26
CA THR A 9 1.05 -41.01 56.92
C THR A 9 2.21 -40.54 56.03
N PRO A 10 2.41 -41.13 54.84
CA PRO A 10 3.36 -40.61 53.88
C PRO A 10 2.82 -39.31 53.31
N GLY A 11 3.65 -38.23 53.30
CA GLY A 11 3.35 -36.96 52.72
C GLY A 11 3.26 -37.01 51.18
N PRO A 12 2.55 -36.05 50.55
CA PRO A 12 2.40 -36.05 49.12
C PRO A 12 3.75 -35.84 48.41
N ALA A 13 4.02 -36.73 47.46
CA ALA A 13 5.22 -36.63 46.58
C ALA A 13 5.14 -35.33 45.76
N ALA A 14 6.23 -34.58 45.78
CA ALA A 14 6.39 -33.40 44.92
C ALA A 14 6.38 -33.83 43.43
N PRO A 15 5.69 -33.05 42.58
CA PRO A 15 5.71 -33.34 41.15
C PRO A 15 7.12 -33.17 40.56
N PRO A 16 7.49 -34.00 39.58
CA PRO A 16 8.77 -33.86 38.92
C PRO A 16 8.85 -32.49 38.23
N ARG A 17 9.91 -31.72 38.51
CA ARG A 17 10.27 -30.55 37.70
C ARG A 17 10.65 -31.08 36.34
N GLY A 18 9.68 -31.08 35.44
CA GLY A 18 9.92 -31.17 34.02
C GLY A 18 10.69 -29.93 33.60
N ASP A 19 11.90 -30.12 33.07
CA ASP A 19 12.60 -29.13 32.29
C ASP A 19 11.69 -28.77 31.12
N ALA A 20 10.93 -27.71 31.28
CA ALA A 20 10.27 -27.06 30.16
C ALA A 20 11.39 -26.48 29.30
N ALA A 21 11.85 -27.26 28.33
CA ALA A 21 12.55 -26.73 27.18
C ALA A 21 11.60 -25.65 26.61
N ALA A 22 11.91 -24.40 26.87
CA ALA A 22 11.22 -23.28 26.27
C ALA A 22 11.44 -23.40 24.77
N GLY A 23 10.46 -24.00 24.10
CA GLY A 23 10.37 -23.96 22.65
C GLY A 23 10.33 -22.50 22.26
N VAL A 24 11.36 -22.05 21.56
CA VAL A 24 11.34 -20.74 20.91
C VAL A 24 10.26 -20.85 19.85
N GLU A 25 9.07 -20.32 20.14
CA GLU A 25 8.03 -20.14 19.16
C GLU A 25 8.55 -19.06 18.19
N ILE A 26 9.04 -19.50 17.03
CA ILE A 26 9.41 -18.59 15.93
C ILE A 26 8.07 -18.05 15.43
N ALA A 27 7.69 -16.86 15.90
CA ALA A 27 6.59 -16.14 15.33
C ALA A 27 6.94 -15.86 13.86
N ASP A 28 6.11 -16.39 12.96
CA ASP A 28 6.24 -16.13 11.53
C ASP A 28 5.92 -14.65 11.29
N VAL A 29 6.98 -13.82 11.17
CA VAL A 29 6.84 -12.39 10.92
C VAL A 29 6.62 -12.22 9.42
N THR A 30 5.37 -12.19 9.02
CA THR A 30 4.99 -11.80 7.66
C THR A 30 5.23 -10.30 7.49
N ILE A 31 6.36 -9.91 6.88
CA ILE A 31 6.66 -8.53 6.52
C ILE A 31 5.82 -8.17 5.30
N THR A 32 4.67 -7.56 5.51
CA THR A 32 3.89 -6.97 4.43
C THR A 32 4.55 -5.65 4.04
N GLN A 33 5.30 -5.65 2.94
CA GLN A 33 5.85 -4.41 2.39
C GLN A 33 4.72 -3.63 1.73
N SER A 34 4.29 -2.55 2.38
CA SER A 34 3.41 -1.55 1.76
C SER A 34 4.27 -0.45 1.15
N LEU A 35 4.15 -0.24 -0.16
CA LEU A 35 4.77 0.90 -0.82
C LEU A 35 3.92 2.14 -0.57
N ILE A 36 4.39 3.02 0.30
CA ILE A 36 3.74 4.31 0.55
C ILE A 36 4.34 5.34 -0.41
N ILE A 37 3.60 5.71 -1.44
CA ILE A 37 3.96 6.80 -2.33
C ILE A 37 3.47 8.10 -1.69
N ARG A 38 4.38 8.89 -1.12
CA ARG A 38 4.09 10.24 -0.64
C ARG A 38 4.23 11.21 -1.81
N ILE A 39 3.14 11.81 -2.23
CA ILE A 39 3.17 12.92 -3.18
C ILE A 39 3.43 14.18 -2.36
N PRO A 40 4.61 14.83 -2.48
CA PRO A 40 4.83 16.10 -1.83
C PRO A 40 3.84 17.10 -2.43
N ALA A 41 2.99 17.69 -1.57
CA ALA A 41 2.20 18.84 -1.98
C ALA A 41 3.18 19.89 -2.49
N ARG A 42 3.08 20.28 -3.76
CA ARG A 42 3.85 21.40 -4.29
C ARG A 42 3.49 22.60 -3.43
N LYS A 43 4.47 23.11 -2.65
CA LYS A 43 4.34 24.40 -2.03
C LYS A 43 3.99 25.37 -3.15
N SER A 44 2.81 25.98 -3.08
CA SER A 44 2.42 27.02 -4.02
C SER A 44 3.56 28.05 -4.02
N HIS A 45 4.32 28.09 -5.11
CA HIS A 45 5.29 29.13 -5.28
C HIS A 45 4.52 30.44 -5.18
N ARG A 46 4.93 31.29 -4.25
CA ARG A 46 4.44 32.65 -4.17
C ARG A 46 4.41 33.22 -5.58
N TYR A 47 3.25 33.65 -6.00
CA TYR A 47 3.00 34.30 -7.28
C TYR A 47 4.01 35.44 -7.47
N THR A 48 4.95 35.23 -8.37
CA THR A 48 5.79 36.31 -8.91
C THR A 48 5.06 36.79 -10.17
N PRO A 49 4.74 38.09 -10.32
CA PRO A 49 3.93 38.57 -11.45
C PRO A 49 4.54 38.39 -12.84
N ALA A 50 5.72 37.84 -12.95
CA ALA A 50 6.52 37.76 -14.18
C ALA A 50 6.60 36.37 -14.81
N GLY A 51 5.59 35.52 -14.63
CA GLY A 51 5.56 34.24 -15.36
C GLY A 51 4.40 33.37 -14.89
N GLN A 52 3.36 33.26 -15.70
CA GLN A 52 2.42 32.16 -15.53
C GLN A 52 3.19 30.85 -15.60
N PRO A 53 3.02 29.93 -14.60
CA PRO A 53 3.61 28.61 -14.73
C PRO A 53 3.13 28.00 -16.05
N PRO A 54 4.00 27.31 -16.79
CA PRO A 54 3.61 26.67 -18.02
C PRO A 54 2.38 25.78 -17.76
N PRO A 55 1.40 25.75 -18.66
CA PRO A 55 0.23 24.91 -18.50
C PRO A 55 0.69 23.45 -18.27
N PRO A 56 -0.01 22.68 -17.46
CA PRO A 56 0.35 21.29 -17.26
C PRO A 56 0.37 20.58 -18.62
N PRO A 57 1.34 19.67 -18.84
CA PRO A 57 1.44 18.97 -20.11
C PRO A 57 0.15 18.21 -20.40
N ALA A 58 -0.39 18.40 -21.59
CA ALA A 58 -1.56 17.68 -22.06
C ALA A 58 -1.13 16.26 -22.49
N TYR A 59 -2.00 15.28 -22.23
CA TYR A 59 -1.75 13.88 -22.58
C TYR A 59 -2.91 13.34 -23.41
N LYS A 60 -2.56 12.54 -24.42
CA LYS A 60 -3.50 11.70 -25.13
C LYS A 60 -3.51 10.32 -24.48
N ASP A 61 -4.69 9.81 -24.18
CA ASP A 61 -4.84 8.49 -23.58
C ASP A 61 -5.12 7.41 -24.64
N HIS A 62 -4.54 6.24 -24.43
CA HIS A 62 -4.68 5.07 -25.28
C HIS A 62 -5.02 3.85 -24.40
N LYS A 63 -5.45 2.77 -25.03
CA LYS A 63 -5.65 1.50 -24.32
C LYS A 63 -4.36 1.11 -23.60
N GLY A 64 -4.46 0.90 -22.28
CA GLY A 64 -3.35 0.49 -21.45
C GLY A 64 -3.21 -1.02 -21.28
N PRO A 65 -2.17 -1.48 -20.59
CA PRO A 65 -2.01 -2.87 -20.21
C PRO A 65 -3.07 -3.27 -19.17
N LYS A 66 -3.30 -4.57 -19.02
CA LYS A 66 -4.16 -5.08 -17.95
C LYS A 66 -3.47 -5.03 -16.58
N CYS A 67 -2.16 -5.21 -16.55
CA CYS A 67 -1.34 -5.15 -15.34
C CYS A 67 -0.06 -4.32 -15.59
N ILE A 68 0.44 -3.67 -14.55
CA ILE A 68 1.73 -3.01 -14.52
C ILE A 68 2.61 -3.63 -13.44
N ASP A 69 3.91 -3.67 -13.65
CA ASP A 69 4.86 -4.15 -12.65
C ASP A 69 5.04 -3.07 -11.57
N ALA A 70 4.70 -3.42 -10.32
CA ALA A 70 4.80 -2.50 -9.19
C ALA A 70 6.24 -2.00 -8.96
N ALA A 71 7.26 -2.81 -9.26
CA ALA A 71 8.66 -2.44 -9.14
C ALA A 71 9.10 -1.38 -10.16
N THR A 72 8.35 -1.23 -11.26
CA THR A 72 8.61 -0.21 -12.27
C THR A 72 8.02 1.16 -11.93
N ILE A 73 7.15 1.26 -10.93
CA ILE A 73 6.54 2.51 -10.52
C ILE A 73 7.60 3.38 -9.83
N GLY A 74 7.93 4.52 -10.43
CA GLY A 74 8.86 5.50 -9.87
C GLY A 74 8.17 6.66 -9.17
N GLY A 75 6.86 6.85 -9.42
CA GLY A 75 6.07 7.91 -8.80
C GLY A 75 4.62 7.83 -9.21
N ALA A 76 3.81 8.70 -8.62
CA ALA A 76 2.40 8.83 -8.97
C ALA A 76 1.90 10.25 -8.77
N ALA A 77 0.82 10.60 -9.45
CA ALA A 77 0.12 11.87 -9.31
C ALA A 77 -1.39 11.63 -9.33
N ILE A 78 -2.10 12.25 -8.42
CA ILE A 78 -3.57 12.30 -8.46
C ILE A 78 -3.94 13.39 -9.44
N THR A 79 -4.71 13.04 -10.47
CA THR A 79 -5.11 13.99 -11.52
C THR A 79 -6.58 14.38 -11.42
N THR A 80 -7.42 13.43 -11.03
CA THR A 80 -8.86 13.63 -10.81
C THR A 80 -9.30 12.75 -9.63
N PRO A 81 -10.47 12.98 -9.03
CA PRO A 81 -10.96 12.17 -7.92
C PRO A 81 -11.14 10.67 -8.25
N ASP A 82 -11.19 10.34 -9.52
CA ASP A 82 -11.42 9.00 -10.05
C ASP A 82 -10.20 8.41 -10.76
N SER A 83 -9.03 9.08 -10.74
CA SER A 83 -7.87 8.56 -11.44
C SER A 83 -6.52 8.93 -10.81
N VAL A 84 -5.58 8.01 -10.99
CA VAL A 84 -4.19 8.15 -10.56
C VAL A 84 -3.26 7.88 -11.73
N ASP A 85 -2.35 8.80 -12.00
CA ASP A 85 -1.30 8.63 -13.01
C ASP A 85 -0.06 8.04 -12.36
N PHE A 86 0.32 6.82 -12.73
CA PHE A 86 1.59 6.22 -12.38
C PHE A 86 2.68 6.63 -13.36
N ILE A 87 3.79 7.07 -12.83
CA ILE A 87 4.99 7.41 -13.58
C ILE A 87 5.96 6.25 -13.46
N LEU A 88 6.17 5.53 -14.55
CA LEU A 88 7.05 4.38 -14.57
C LEU A 88 8.51 4.81 -14.72
N LYS A 89 9.43 3.98 -14.26
CA LYS A 89 10.86 4.13 -14.53
C LYS A 89 11.05 4.16 -16.05
N GLY A 90 11.73 5.19 -16.56
CA GLY A 90 11.81 5.44 -18.01
C GLY A 90 10.81 6.47 -18.55
N GLY A 91 10.02 7.11 -17.67
CA GLY A 91 9.20 8.28 -18.00
C GLY A 91 7.84 7.98 -18.62
N LYS A 92 7.53 6.74 -18.92
CA LYS A 92 6.18 6.34 -19.37
C LYS A 92 5.15 6.61 -18.29
N ARG A 93 3.96 7.05 -18.70
CA ARG A 93 2.83 7.28 -17.79
C ARG A 93 1.69 6.34 -18.08
N VAL A 94 1.10 5.81 -17.01
CA VAL A 94 -0.07 4.94 -17.07
C VAL A 94 -1.08 5.46 -16.07
N ARG A 95 -2.28 5.79 -16.55
CA ARG A 95 -3.41 6.22 -15.72
C ARG A 95 -4.21 5.01 -15.27
N ALA A 96 -4.38 4.86 -13.97
CA ALA A 96 -5.38 3.98 -13.40
C ALA A 96 -6.70 4.75 -13.31
N ILE A 97 -7.73 4.25 -13.95
CA ILE A 97 -9.12 4.70 -13.77
C ILE A 97 -9.71 3.83 -12.68
N LEU A 98 -10.38 4.47 -11.72
CA LEU A 98 -11.05 3.80 -10.62
C LEU A 98 -12.52 3.55 -10.97
N GLU A 99 -13.13 2.52 -10.39
CA GLU A 99 -14.54 2.16 -10.70
C GLU A 99 -15.52 3.27 -10.32
N ASP A 100 -15.26 3.93 -9.18
CA ASP A 100 -16.07 5.03 -8.68
C ASP A 100 -15.19 6.21 -8.27
N GLN A 101 -15.81 7.35 -8.03
CA GLN A 101 -15.13 8.47 -7.37
C GLN A 101 -14.56 7.99 -6.04
N CYS A 102 -13.22 8.07 -5.93
CA CYS A 102 -12.53 7.63 -4.74
C CYS A 102 -12.62 8.71 -3.66
N PRO A 103 -13.47 8.54 -2.63
CA PRO A 103 -13.65 9.57 -1.62
C PRO A 103 -12.32 9.91 -0.95
N ALA A 104 -12.02 11.21 -0.87
CA ALA A 104 -10.83 11.74 -0.21
C ALA A 104 -9.48 11.28 -0.81
N LEU A 105 -9.45 10.85 -2.07
CA LEU A 105 -8.21 10.54 -2.76
C LEU A 105 -7.29 11.77 -2.81
N ASP A 106 -7.85 12.93 -3.09
CA ASP A 106 -7.16 14.22 -3.18
C ASP A 106 -7.09 14.97 -1.83
N TYR A 107 -7.99 14.66 -0.88
CA TYR A 107 -8.13 15.41 0.37
C TYR A 107 -6.89 15.36 1.26
N TYR A 108 -6.22 14.20 1.35
CA TYR A 108 -4.99 14.01 2.12
C TYR A 108 -3.75 13.87 1.26
N SER A 109 -3.83 14.15 -0.03
CA SER A 109 -2.72 14.12 -1.00
C SER A 109 -1.87 12.84 -0.90
N GLY A 110 -2.51 11.70 -0.72
CA GLY A 110 -1.77 10.46 -0.62
C GLY A 110 -2.64 9.21 -0.62
N PHE A 111 -2.11 8.20 -1.24
CA PHE A 111 -2.69 6.88 -1.30
C PHE A 111 -1.59 5.83 -1.14
N TYR A 112 -1.99 4.60 -0.95
CA TYR A 112 -1.10 3.44 -0.99
C TYR A 112 -1.81 2.28 -1.70
N PHE A 113 -1.04 1.34 -2.17
CA PHE A 113 -1.54 0.05 -2.61
C PHE A 113 -0.69 -1.07 -2.00
N ARG A 114 -1.28 -2.23 -1.83
CA ARG A 114 -0.55 -3.40 -1.39
C ARG A 114 0.07 -4.05 -2.60
N ALA A 115 1.38 -4.25 -2.58
CA ALA A 115 2.04 -4.99 -3.65
C ALA A 115 1.59 -6.45 -3.59
N PRO A 116 0.93 -6.98 -4.63
CA PRO A 116 0.56 -8.38 -4.66
C PRO A 116 1.78 -9.30 -4.69
N ALA A 117 1.62 -10.56 -4.30
CA ALA A 117 2.69 -11.53 -4.27
C ALA A 117 3.38 -11.75 -5.64
N ASP A 118 2.62 -11.54 -6.73
CA ASP A 118 3.13 -11.61 -8.11
C ASP A 118 3.86 -10.34 -8.58
N GLY A 119 3.95 -9.31 -7.73
CA GLY A 119 4.59 -8.03 -8.01
C GLY A 119 3.87 -7.17 -9.04
N LYS A 120 2.66 -7.54 -9.48
CA LYS A 120 1.91 -6.85 -10.52
C LYS A 120 0.67 -6.19 -9.96
N LEU A 121 0.46 -4.92 -10.30
CA LEU A 121 -0.77 -4.18 -10.03
C LEU A 121 -1.69 -4.31 -11.24
N CYS A 122 -2.86 -4.92 -11.07
CA CYS A 122 -3.77 -5.29 -12.15
C CYS A 122 -5.14 -4.61 -12.02
N ALA A 123 -5.72 -4.23 -13.15
CA ALA A 123 -7.11 -3.82 -13.25
C ALA A 123 -8.05 -4.99 -12.91
N ASP A 124 -9.25 -4.69 -12.44
CA ASP A 124 -10.30 -5.65 -12.02
C ASP A 124 -9.89 -6.55 -10.83
N ARG A 125 -8.70 -6.33 -10.25
CA ARG A 125 -8.17 -7.17 -9.16
C ARG A 125 -7.69 -6.35 -7.97
N ASP A 126 -6.95 -5.30 -8.24
CA ASP A 126 -6.24 -4.55 -7.21
C ASP A 126 -6.88 -3.19 -6.96
N SER A 127 -6.68 -2.68 -5.76
CA SER A 127 -7.28 -1.44 -5.28
C SER A 127 -6.23 -0.43 -4.85
N ILE A 128 -6.63 0.83 -4.88
CA ILE A 128 -5.92 1.94 -4.29
C ILE A 128 -6.61 2.29 -2.97
N HIS A 129 -5.82 2.40 -1.90
CA HIS A 129 -6.32 2.76 -0.58
C HIS A 129 -6.00 4.22 -0.27
N THR A 130 -6.99 4.98 0.17
CA THR A 130 -6.79 6.34 0.66
C THR A 130 -6.34 6.34 2.11
N ARG A 131 -5.70 7.41 2.56
CA ARG A 131 -5.31 7.55 3.97
C ARG A 131 -6.49 7.63 4.92
N SER A 132 -7.64 8.02 4.44
CA SER A 132 -8.89 8.07 5.20
C SER A 132 -9.58 6.71 5.35
N GLY A 133 -9.01 5.65 4.77
CA GLY A 133 -9.55 4.29 4.84
C GLY A 133 -10.46 3.91 3.66
N GLY A 134 -10.56 4.74 2.62
CA GLY A 134 -11.29 4.38 1.39
C GLY A 134 -10.53 3.32 0.60
N ASP A 135 -11.28 2.42 -0.02
CA ASP A 135 -10.79 1.36 -0.91
C ASP A 135 -11.42 1.58 -2.29
N CYS A 136 -10.59 1.77 -3.31
CA CYS A 136 -11.01 2.15 -4.65
C CYS A 136 -10.41 1.19 -5.65
N GLN A 137 -11.25 0.34 -6.23
CA GLN A 137 -10.83 -0.68 -7.19
C GLN A 137 -10.37 -0.04 -8.51
N ILE A 138 -9.36 -0.62 -9.11
CA ILE A 138 -8.86 -0.18 -10.42
C ILE A 138 -9.69 -0.86 -11.51
N ASP A 139 -10.50 -0.07 -12.24
CA ASP A 139 -11.28 -0.54 -13.38
C ASP A 139 -10.38 -0.87 -14.58
N LYS A 140 -9.54 0.08 -14.95
CA LYS A 140 -8.67 -0.10 -16.14
C LYS A 140 -7.43 0.78 -16.10
N PHE A 141 -6.44 0.39 -16.89
CA PHE A 141 -5.28 1.22 -17.17
C PHE A 141 -5.37 1.86 -18.55
N ARG A 142 -4.89 3.10 -18.64
CA ARG A 142 -4.72 3.87 -19.88
C ARG A 142 -3.27 4.30 -20.02
N THR A 143 -2.67 4.11 -21.18
CA THR A 143 -1.33 4.64 -21.47
C THR A 143 -1.43 6.09 -21.89
N LEU A 144 -0.62 6.95 -21.29
CA LEU A 144 -0.60 8.38 -21.58
C LEU A 144 0.63 8.72 -22.43
N THR A 145 0.37 9.38 -23.56
CA THR A 145 1.43 9.98 -24.39
C THR A 145 1.36 11.50 -24.33
N PRO A 146 2.46 12.21 -24.07
CA PRO A 146 2.43 13.67 -24.07
C PRO A 146 2.04 14.18 -25.45
N ILE A 147 1.20 15.22 -25.46
CA ILE A 147 0.90 15.98 -26.67
C ILE A 147 1.92 17.13 -26.69
N ASP A 148 2.77 17.16 -27.72
CA ASP A 148 3.68 18.29 -27.89
C ASP A 148 2.86 19.57 -28.03
N PRO A 149 3.24 20.66 -27.34
CA PRO A 149 2.59 21.94 -27.52
C PRO A 149 2.77 22.38 -28.99
N PRO A 150 1.76 23.01 -29.58
CA PRO A 150 1.90 23.55 -30.91
C PRO A 150 3.10 24.51 -30.92
N LYS A 151 4.01 24.34 -31.92
CA LYS A 151 5.18 25.18 -32.12
C LYS A 151 4.74 26.60 -32.49
#